data_084900e78105f370c8c28e3f3ff34444
#
_entry.id   084900e78105f370c8c28e3f3ff34444
#
_cell.length_a   1.000
_cell.length_b   1.000
_cell.length_c   1.000
_cell.angle_alpha   90.00
_cell.angle_beta   90.00
_cell.angle_gamma   90.00
#
_symmetry.space_group_name_H-M   'P 1'
#
loop_
_entity.id
_entity.type
_entity.pdbx_description
1 polymer ?
#
loop_
_entity_poly.entity_id
_entity_poly.type
_entity_poly.pdbx_seq_one_letter_code
_entity_poly.pdbx_strand_id
1 'polypeptide(L)'
;MGLSRRDFLKAGAMAAGGLVLPKWAYSAVSRAATSPDVVHVTGGTVELAVRTSIDRLGGIGAFVRRGQKVLIVPNAGFPNPAEMATTTDPETIRAIATLCKEAGASSITVSSYPVREPDLCFERSGIADLARMNGVNVVPLTSGSAYVPLRIPDGIDAREVEVATVVRQSDVLIAVPVAKSHSSAGVSFAMKGMMGLIRSRGPFHARYDLHQAIVDLSKGIKAQLVVVDARRALVTRWPGGPGRVETPNAIVAGRNQTTVDAYTVSLARWYNRAFTADQVRHLRLAGEQGLGLTDLSAMNVVRVTL
;
A
#
# COMPACT_ATOMS: atom_id res chain seq x y z
N MET A 1 16.40 44.74 15.45
CA MET A 1 17.36 43.62 15.51
C MET A 1 16.63 42.36 15.96
N GLY A 2 16.36 41.45 15.07
CA GLY A 2 15.64 40.22 15.38
C GLY A 2 16.62 39.14 15.87
N LEU A 3 16.33 38.56 17.03
CA LEU A 3 17.08 37.42 17.57
C LEU A 3 16.93 36.21 16.63
N SER A 4 18.05 35.55 16.31
CA SER A 4 18.04 34.35 15.49
C SER A 4 17.51 33.16 16.30
N ARG A 5 16.97 32.12 15.59
CA ARG A 5 16.51 30.86 16.21
C ARG A 5 17.62 30.22 17.09
N ARG A 6 18.88 30.43 16.73
CA ARG A 6 20.04 29.91 17.44
C ARG A 6 20.29 30.65 18.77
N ASP A 7 19.98 31.94 18.80
CA ASP A 7 20.12 32.78 20.02
C ASP A 7 18.98 32.52 21.00
N PHE A 8 17.78 32.22 20.50
CA PHE A 8 16.63 31.77 21.30
C PHE A 8 16.90 30.44 22.01
N LEU A 9 17.51 29.49 21.33
CA LEU A 9 17.87 28.18 21.90
C LEU A 9 19.00 28.31 22.93
N LYS A 10 19.97 29.24 22.75
CA LYS A 10 21.03 29.50 23.72
C LYS A 10 20.52 30.24 24.98
N ALA A 11 19.56 31.16 24.81
CA ALA A 11 18.93 31.83 25.93
C ALA A 11 18.09 30.89 26.80
N GLY A 12 17.39 29.94 26.18
CA GLY A 12 16.64 28.87 26.88
C GLY A 12 17.55 27.93 27.70
N ALA A 13 18.78 27.69 27.26
CA ALA A 13 19.70 26.79 27.93
C ALA A 13 20.38 27.45 29.19
N MET A 14 20.40 28.76 29.27
CA MET A 14 21.02 29.48 30.44
C MET A 14 20.03 29.82 31.56
N ALA A 15 18.72 29.73 31.31
CA ALA A 15 17.69 29.99 32.33
C ALA A 15 17.31 28.75 33.17
N ALA A 16 17.80 27.55 32.80
CA ALA A 16 17.56 26.31 33.53
C ALA A 16 18.68 26.05 34.54
N GLY A 17 18.76 26.87 35.59
CA GLY A 17 19.60 26.59 36.76
C GLY A 17 19.18 25.27 37.41
N GLY A 18 20.02 24.23 37.29
CA GLY A 18 20.16 23.17 38.28
C GLY A 18 18.99 22.21 38.54
N LEU A 19 17.95 22.11 37.70
CA LEU A 19 16.94 21.03 37.81
C LEU A 19 17.49 19.76 37.16
N VAL A 20 18.13 18.91 37.96
CA VAL A 20 18.43 17.52 37.59
C VAL A 20 17.11 16.77 37.52
N LEU A 21 16.52 16.69 36.34
CA LEU A 21 15.34 15.87 36.13
C LEU A 21 15.71 14.39 36.38
N PRO A 22 14.90 13.66 37.15
CA PRO A 22 15.15 12.25 37.40
C PRO A 22 15.19 11.46 36.10
N LYS A 23 16.01 10.40 36.01
CA LYS A 23 16.23 9.59 34.78
C LYS A 23 14.94 9.12 34.11
N TRP A 24 13.86 8.91 34.86
CA TRP A 24 12.55 8.55 34.30
C TRP A 24 11.89 9.73 33.53
N ALA A 25 12.17 10.99 33.87
CA ALA A 25 11.64 12.15 33.13
C ALA A 25 12.33 12.34 31.78
N TYR A 26 13.61 11.94 31.67
CA TYR A 26 14.31 11.90 30.36
C TYR A 26 13.72 10.83 29.41
N SER A 27 13.27 9.71 29.96
CA SER A 27 12.61 8.67 29.17
C SER A 27 11.21 9.07 28.67
N ALA A 28 10.54 10.01 29.31
CA ALA A 28 9.22 10.50 28.92
C ALA A 28 9.28 11.59 27.81
N VAL A 29 10.37 12.35 27.73
CA VAL A 29 10.53 13.45 26.76
C VAL A 29 11.06 12.95 25.40
N SER A 30 11.62 11.73 25.35
CA SER A 30 12.31 11.19 24.16
C SER A 30 11.48 10.25 23.28
N ARG A 31 10.19 10.09 23.54
CA ARG A 31 9.28 9.48 22.56
C ARG A 31 8.47 10.57 21.88
N ALA A 32 9.09 11.33 21.00
CA ALA A 32 8.36 11.83 19.85
C ALA A 32 7.70 10.60 19.24
N ALA A 33 6.36 10.54 19.24
CA ALA A 33 5.63 9.39 18.74
C ALA A 33 6.06 9.16 17.29
N THR A 34 6.97 8.22 17.08
CA THR A 34 7.37 7.83 15.73
C THR A 34 6.10 7.33 15.06
N SER A 35 5.79 7.89 13.89
CA SER A 35 4.65 7.42 13.09
C SER A 35 4.70 5.89 13.02
N PRO A 36 3.59 5.17 13.25
CA PRO A 36 3.61 3.72 13.21
C PRO A 36 4.04 3.22 11.81
N ASP A 37 4.74 2.10 11.78
CA ASP A 37 5.10 1.42 10.55
C ASP A 37 3.86 0.80 9.90
N VAL A 38 2.99 0.24 10.75
CA VAL A 38 1.75 -0.42 10.36
C VAL A 38 0.61 -0.05 11.31
N VAL A 39 -0.55 0.24 10.75
CA VAL A 39 -1.82 0.35 11.48
C VAL A 39 -2.71 -0.79 11.05
N HIS A 40 -3.20 -1.57 12.02
CA HIS A 40 -4.11 -2.69 11.83
C HIS A 40 -5.44 -2.38 12.52
N VAL A 41 -6.50 -2.21 11.75
CA VAL A 41 -7.86 -1.92 12.25
C VAL A 41 -8.76 -3.11 11.96
N THR A 42 -9.45 -3.61 12.98
CA THR A 42 -10.44 -4.69 12.87
C THR A 42 -11.84 -4.22 13.20
N GLY A 43 -12.85 -4.81 12.56
CA GLY A 43 -14.26 -4.50 12.81
C GLY A 43 -14.75 -3.22 12.12
N GLY A 44 -15.90 -2.74 12.55
CA GLY A 44 -16.57 -1.54 12.03
C GLY A 44 -16.98 -1.61 10.56
N THR A 45 -17.47 -0.46 10.05
CA THR A 45 -17.70 -0.29 8.59
C THR A 45 -16.38 -0.14 7.84
N VAL A 46 -16.39 -0.42 6.53
CA VAL A 46 -15.20 -0.23 5.68
C VAL A 46 -14.70 1.21 5.77
N GLU A 47 -15.60 2.17 5.65
CA GLU A 47 -15.28 3.60 5.70
C GLU A 47 -14.59 3.98 7.02
N LEU A 48 -15.16 3.55 8.15
CA LEU A 48 -14.61 3.87 9.47
C LEU A 48 -13.25 3.20 9.67
N ALA A 49 -13.08 1.95 9.25
CA ALA A 49 -11.82 1.24 9.36
C ALA A 49 -10.70 1.87 8.50
N VAL A 50 -11.02 2.25 7.26
CA VAL A 50 -10.08 2.97 6.37
C VAL A 50 -9.71 4.32 6.96
N ARG A 51 -10.69 5.14 7.36
CA ARG A 51 -10.46 6.45 7.98
C ARG A 51 -9.58 6.32 9.22
N THR A 52 -9.95 5.43 10.14
CA THR A 52 -9.18 5.19 11.38
C THR A 52 -7.75 4.77 11.08
N SER A 53 -7.54 3.88 10.09
CA SER A 53 -6.20 3.43 9.75
C SER A 53 -5.30 4.56 9.23
N ILE A 54 -5.86 5.45 8.41
CA ILE A 54 -5.14 6.60 7.84
C ILE A 54 -4.94 7.69 8.90
N ASP A 55 -5.92 7.95 9.77
CA ASP A 55 -5.81 8.93 10.85
C ASP A 55 -4.68 8.57 11.83
N ARG A 56 -4.51 7.28 12.15
CA ARG A 56 -3.39 6.80 12.99
C ARG A 56 -2.02 6.93 12.31
N LEU A 57 -1.98 7.09 11.00
CA LEU A 57 -0.77 7.42 10.24
C LEU A 57 -0.51 8.94 10.12
N GLY A 58 -1.32 9.77 10.76
CA GLY A 58 -1.22 11.24 10.72
C GLY A 58 -2.25 11.91 9.81
N GLY A 59 -3.28 11.17 9.39
CA GLY A 59 -4.36 11.62 8.52
C GLY A 59 -3.98 11.66 7.04
N ILE A 60 -4.99 11.77 6.19
CA ILE A 60 -4.78 11.78 4.73
C ILE A 60 -3.92 12.99 4.29
N GLY A 61 -3.98 14.11 4.99
CA GLY A 61 -3.15 15.30 4.74
C GLY A 61 -1.64 15.09 4.88
N ALA A 62 -1.22 13.99 5.55
CA ALA A 62 0.18 13.58 5.58
C ALA A 62 0.66 12.96 4.27
N PHE A 63 -0.24 12.62 3.37
CA PHE A 63 0.01 11.94 2.09
C PHE A 63 -0.43 12.78 0.89
N VAL A 64 -1.59 13.42 0.99
CA VAL A 64 -2.22 14.16 -0.11
C VAL A 64 -2.40 15.62 0.27
N ARG A 65 -1.88 16.52 -0.56
CA ARG A 65 -2.02 17.97 -0.41
C ARG A 65 -3.04 18.50 -1.42
N ARG A 66 -3.63 19.66 -1.10
CA ARG A 66 -4.53 20.36 -2.02
C ARG A 66 -3.88 20.57 -3.38
N GLY A 67 -4.64 20.28 -4.43
CA GLY A 67 -4.23 20.45 -5.82
C GLY A 67 -3.45 19.27 -6.41
N GLN A 68 -3.03 18.28 -5.62
CA GLN A 68 -2.32 17.12 -6.13
C GLN A 68 -3.22 16.15 -6.88
N LYS A 69 -2.62 15.44 -7.84
CA LYS A 69 -3.22 14.34 -8.60
C LYS A 69 -2.90 13.02 -7.91
N VAL A 70 -3.94 12.24 -7.61
CA VAL A 70 -3.81 10.96 -6.90
C VAL A 70 -4.09 9.80 -7.84
N LEU A 71 -3.21 8.79 -7.83
CA LEU A 71 -3.43 7.50 -8.47
C LEU A 71 -3.71 6.45 -7.38
N ILE A 72 -4.88 5.83 -7.43
CA ILE A 72 -5.26 4.69 -6.60
C ILE A 72 -5.11 3.43 -7.43
N VAL A 73 -4.35 2.46 -6.92
CA VAL A 73 -4.02 1.21 -7.61
C VAL A 73 -4.62 0.03 -6.87
N PRO A 74 -5.83 -0.44 -7.28
CA PRO A 74 -6.45 -1.62 -6.70
C PRO A 74 -5.95 -2.91 -7.35
N ASN A 75 -6.26 -4.06 -6.74
CA ASN A 75 -6.33 -5.30 -7.49
C ASN A 75 -7.65 -5.34 -8.28
N ALA A 76 -7.57 -5.25 -9.58
CA ALA A 76 -8.70 -5.35 -10.51
C ALA A 76 -8.41 -6.38 -11.62
N GLY A 77 -7.73 -7.47 -11.28
CA GLY A 77 -7.22 -8.42 -12.27
C GLY A 77 -8.24 -9.39 -12.87
N PHE A 78 -9.40 -9.58 -12.21
CA PHE A 78 -10.37 -10.61 -12.53
C PHE A 78 -11.80 -10.06 -12.45
N PRO A 79 -12.74 -10.58 -13.28
CA PRO A 79 -14.13 -10.12 -13.31
C PRO A 79 -14.96 -10.79 -12.20
N ASN A 80 -14.57 -10.58 -10.95
CA ASN A 80 -15.17 -11.20 -9.79
C ASN A 80 -15.63 -10.14 -8.77
N PRO A 81 -16.74 -10.39 -8.06
CA PRO A 81 -17.17 -9.51 -6.98
C PRO A 81 -16.23 -9.60 -5.77
N ALA A 82 -16.29 -8.60 -4.89
CA ALA A 82 -15.38 -8.47 -3.74
C ALA A 82 -15.44 -9.66 -2.77
N GLU A 83 -16.57 -10.37 -2.70
CA GLU A 83 -16.78 -11.55 -1.84
C GLU A 83 -15.82 -12.69 -2.16
N MET A 84 -15.33 -12.76 -3.40
CA MET A 84 -14.34 -13.74 -3.82
C MET A 84 -12.92 -13.40 -3.38
N ALA A 85 -12.69 -12.21 -2.82
CA ALA A 85 -11.38 -11.70 -2.39
C ALA A 85 -10.27 -11.81 -3.46
N THR A 86 -10.65 -11.69 -4.74
CA THR A 86 -9.72 -11.67 -5.88
C THR A 86 -9.45 -10.26 -6.39
N THR A 87 -10.35 -9.33 -6.06
CA THR A 87 -10.34 -7.92 -6.39
C THR A 87 -10.52 -7.11 -5.11
N THR A 88 -10.01 -5.90 -5.10
CA THR A 88 -10.22 -4.95 -3.99
C THR A 88 -11.71 -4.59 -3.89
N ASP A 89 -12.23 -4.57 -2.67
CA ASP A 89 -13.60 -4.12 -2.42
C ASP A 89 -13.75 -2.65 -2.85
N PRO A 90 -14.70 -2.31 -3.74
CA PRO A 90 -14.91 -0.93 -4.18
C PRO A 90 -15.22 0.04 -3.03
N GLU A 91 -15.79 -0.43 -1.92
CA GLU A 91 -16.04 0.42 -0.76
C GLU A 91 -14.72 0.87 -0.09
N THR A 92 -13.68 0.01 -0.07
CA THR A 92 -12.35 0.40 0.39
C THR A 92 -11.75 1.51 -0.49
N ILE A 93 -11.89 1.38 -1.81
CA ILE A 93 -11.42 2.41 -2.76
C ILE A 93 -12.22 3.69 -2.59
N ARG A 94 -13.54 3.60 -2.44
CA ARG A 94 -14.47 4.72 -2.21
C ARG A 94 -14.08 5.53 -0.99
N ALA A 95 -13.83 4.86 0.15
CA ALA A 95 -13.42 5.50 1.39
C ALA A 95 -12.12 6.29 1.22
N ILE A 96 -11.12 5.71 0.55
CA ILE A 96 -9.83 6.39 0.26
C ILE A 96 -10.03 7.57 -0.68
N ALA A 97 -10.82 7.42 -1.75
CA ALA A 97 -11.11 8.49 -2.69
C ALA A 97 -11.84 9.66 -2.00
N THR A 98 -12.78 9.38 -1.09
CA THR A 98 -13.46 10.39 -0.27
C THR A 98 -12.46 11.18 0.57
N LEU A 99 -11.54 10.50 1.28
CA LEU A 99 -10.50 11.16 2.05
C LEU A 99 -9.57 12.02 1.17
N CYS A 100 -9.19 11.55 -0.01
CA CYS A 100 -8.38 12.32 -0.95
C CYS A 100 -9.11 13.60 -1.42
N LYS A 101 -10.43 13.54 -1.63
CA LYS A 101 -11.26 14.70 -1.94
C LYS A 101 -11.31 15.68 -0.77
N GLU A 102 -11.50 15.20 0.45
CA GLU A 102 -11.46 16.01 1.68
C GLU A 102 -10.13 16.76 1.83
N ALA A 103 -9.02 16.13 1.45
CA ALA A 103 -7.68 16.77 1.40
C ALA A 103 -7.54 17.78 0.24
N GLY A 104 -8.51 17.88 -0.66
CA GLY A 104 -8.49 18.80 -1.80
C GLY A 104 -7.66 18.32 -2.98
N ALA A 105 -7.54 17.00 -3.21
CA ALA A 105 -6.95 16.48 -4.45
C ALA A 105 -7.63 17.08 -5.69
N SER A 106 -6.85 17.48 -6.69
CA SER A 106 -7.38 18.07 -7.93
C SER A 106 -8.01 17.04 -8.86
N SER A 107 -7.49 15.81 -8.83
CA SER A 107 -8.07 14.67 -9.54
C SER A 107 -7.66 13.36 -8.86
N ILE A 108 -8.53 12.37 -8.96
CA ILE A 108 -8.29 11.02 -8.46
C ILE A 108 -8.48 10.06 -9.63
N THR A 109 -7.47 9.25 -9.93
CA THR A 109 -7.56 8.21 -10.95
C THR A 109 -7.46 6.85 -10.29
N VAL A 110 -8.44 5.98 -10.54
CA VAL A 110 -8.42 4.56 -10.15
C VAL A 110 -8.01 3.76 -11.37
N SER A 111 -6.88 3.08 -11.31
CA SER A 111 -6.33 2.42 -12.50
C SER A 111 -5.50 1.18 -12.17
N SER A 112 -5.61 0.17 -13.01
CA SER A 112 -4.81 -1.06 -12.96
C SER A 112 -4.92 -1.78 -14.29
N TYR A 113 -3.92 -2.61 -14.65
CA TYR A 113 -3.96 -3.47 -15.82
C TYR A 113 -4.49 -4.85 -15.44
N PRO A 114 -5.72 -5.22 -15.85
CA PRO A 114 -6.31 -6.51 -15.54
C PRO A 114 -5.57 -7.70 -16.15
N VAL A 115 -5.85 -8.90 -15.64
CA VAL A 115 -5.39 -10.17 -16.21
C VAL A 115 -6.37 -10.69 -17.24
N ARG A 116 -7.64 -10.33 -17.06
CA ARG A 116 -8.75 -10.69 -17.94
C ARG A 116 -9.22 -9.45 -18.71
N GLU A 117 -10.30 -9.59 -19.43
CA GLU A 117 -10.89 -8.52 -20.22
C GLU A 117 -11.14 -7.28 -19.30
N PRO A 118 -10.59 -6.10 -19.67
CA PRO A 118 -10.54 -4.94 -18.77
C PRO A 118 -11.89 -4.41 -18.31
N ASP A 119 -12.83 -4.21 -19.23
CA ASP A 119 -14.13 -3.63 -18.91
C ASP A 119 -14.92 -4.59 -18.00
N LEU A 120 -14.94 -5.89 -18.31
CA LEU A 120 -15.58 -6.89 -17.47
C LEU A 120 -14.97 -6.97 -16.07
N CYS A 121 -13.64 -6.80 -15.94
CA CYS A 121 -12.98 -6.81 -14.64
C CYS A 121 -13.45 -5.64 -13.76
N PHE A 122 -13.55 -4.45 -14.34
CA PHE A 122 -13.96 -3.26 -13.60
C PHE A 122 -15.46 -3.21 -13.33
N GLU A 123 -16.27 -3.65 -14.27
CA GLU A 123 -17.74 -3.72 -14.11
C GLU A 123 -18.14 -4.74 -13.05
N ARG A 124 -17.73 -6.01 -13.21
CA ARG A 124 -18.15 -7.09 -12.31
C ARG A 124 -17.57 -6.98 -10.89
N SER A 125 -16.45 -6.30 -10.73
CA SER A 125 -15.91 -5.99 -9.39
C SER A 125 -16.62 -4.81 -8.72
N GLY A 126 -17.45 -4.04 -9.46
CA GLY A 126 -18.08 -2.81 -8.99
C GLY A 126 -17.14 -1.60 -8.96
N ILE A 127 -15.88 -1.75 -9.36
CA ILE A 127 -14.89 -0.65 -9.38
C ILE A 127 -15.31 0.42 -10.40
N ALA A 128 -15.93 0.05 -11.52
CA ALA A 128 -16.42 0.97 -12.53
C ALA A 128 -17.42 2.00 -11.96
N ASP A 129 -18.22 1.63 -10.98
CA ASP A 129 -19.22 2.51 -10.35
C ASP A 129 -18.61 3.70 -9.60
N LEU A 130 -17.32 3.64 -9.26
CA LEU A 130 -16.60 4.76 -8.66
C LEU A 130 -16.50 5.98 -9.60
N ALA A 131 -16.63 5.79 -10.91
CA ALA A 131 -16.70 6.88 -11.89
C ALA A 131 -17.91 7.82 -11.67
N ARG A 132 -18.92 7.39 -10.91
CA ARG A 132 -20.06 8.23 -10.50
C ARG A 132 -19.68 9.23 -9.40
N MET A 133 -18.52 9.07 -8.76
CA MET A 133 -18.03 10.04 -7.78
C MET A 133 -17.42 11.23 -8.51
N ASN A 134 -17.90 12.44 -8.20
CA ASN A 134 -17.34 13.66 -8.79
C ASN A 134 -15.83 13.76 -8.53
N GLY A 135 -15.03 13.99 -9.58
CA GLY A 135 -13.57 14.13 -9.52
C GLY A 135 -12.82 12.81 -9.44
N VAL A 136 -13.49 11.67 -9.63
CA VAL A 136 -12.88 10.33 -9.72
C VAL A 136 -12.97 9.82 -11.16
N ASN A 137 -11.81 9.48 -11.73
CA ASN A 137 -11.70 8.85 -13.04
C ASN A 137 -11.36 7.38 -12.84
N VAL A 138 -12.10 6.50 -13.48
CA VAL A 138 -11.82 5.06 -13.48
C VAL A 138 -11.33 4.67 -14.87
N VAL A 139 -10.08 4.21 -14.97
CA VAL A 139 -9.41 3.94 -16.24
C VAL A 139 -8.73 2.59 -16.21
N PRO A 140 -9.37 1.52 -16.73
CA PRO A 140 -8.70 0.24 -16.93
C PRO A 140 -7.51 0.42 -17.88
N LEU A 141 -6.33 -0.09 -17.49
CA LEU A 141 -5.18 -0.12 -18.39
C LEU A 141 -5.29 -1.30 -19.37
N THR A 142 -4.82 -1.07 -20.58
CA THR A 142 -4.77 -2.07 -21.66
C THR A 142 -3.40 -2.05 -22.32
N SER A 143 -3.12 -2.96 -23.24
CA SER A 143 -1.92 -2.90 -24.08
C SER A 143 -1.86 -1.65 -24.97
N GLY A 144 -3.01 -1.05 -25.28
CA GLY A 144 -3.15 0.18 -26.07
C GLY A 144 -3.05 1.46 -25.24
N SER A 145 -3.01 1.38 -23.89
CA SER A 145 -2.79 2.55 -23.07
C SER A 145 -1.41 3.18 -23.30
N ALA A 146 -1.25 4.44 -22.95
CA ALA A 146 0.03 5.12 -23.03
C ALA A 146 1.01 4.62 -21.96
N TYR A 147 2.21 4.25 -22.37
CA TYR A 147 3.28 3.80 -21.49
C TYR A 147 4.56 4.56 -21.78
N VAL A 148 5.40 4.70 -20.76
CA VAL A 148 6.71 5.35 -20.86
C VAL A 148 7.76 4.48 -20.17
N PRO A 149 9.03 4.51 -20.65
CA PRO A 149 10.10 3.77 -20.00
C PRO A 149 10.34 4.29 -18.59
N LEU A 150 10.52 3.36 -17.67
CA LEU A 150 10.95 3.59 -16.29
C LEU A 150 12.18 2.74 -16.03
N ARG A 151 13.33 3.40 -15.87
CA ARG A 151 14.54 2.75 -15.38
C ARG A 151 14.40 2.47 -13.89
N ILE A 152 14.72 1.25 -13.49
CA ILE A 152 14.65 0.80 -12.10
C ILE A 152 16.05 0.94 -11.47
N PRO A 153 16.22 1.81 -10.47
CA PRO A 153 17.50 1.96 -9.78
C PRO A 153 17.91 0.62 -9.13
N ASP A 154 19.14 0.22 -9.34
CA ASP A 154 19.71 -1.02 -8.78
C ASP A 154 18.87 -2.27 -9.06
N GLY A 155 18.15 -2.29 -10.18
CA GLY A 155 17.40 -3.45 -10.65
C GLY A 155 18.36 -4.58 -11.05
N ILE A 156 18.09 -5.79 -10.52
CA ILE A 156 18.91 -6.98 -10.79
C ILE A 156 18.41 -7.66 -12.07
N ASP A 157 17.15 -8.08 -12.07
CA ASP A 157 16.50 -8.76 -13.19
C ASP A 157 15.70 -7.79 -14.06
N ALA A 158 14.84 -7.00 -13.45
CA ALA A 158 14.04 -5.98 -14.13
C ALA A 158 14.73 -4.60 -13.99
N ARG A 159 15.58 -4.23 -14.96
CA ARG A 159 16.32 -2.97 -14.92
C ARG A 159 15.55 -1.80 -15.55
N GLU A 160 14.62 -2.12 -16.41
CA GLU A 160 13.74 -1.17 -17.09
C GLU A 160 12.39 -1.83 -17.38
N VAL A 161 11.32 -1.06 -17.25
CA VAL A 161 9.95 -1.47 -17.61
C VAL A 161 9.23 -0.34 -18.31
N GLU A 162 8.21 -0.65 -19.09
CA GLU A 162 7.26 0.36 -19.57
C GLU A 162 6.13 0.51 -18.54
N VAL A 163 6.08 1.65 -17.86
CA VAL A 163 5.06 1.97 -16.86
C VAL A 163 3.96 2.83 -17.47
N ALA A 164 2.71 2.62 -17.06
CA ALA A 164 1.59 3.44 -17.51
C ALA A 164 1.85 4.93 -17.23
N THR A 165 1.62 5.77 -18.22
CA THR A 165 1.90 7.22 -18.17
C THR A 165 1.22 7.90 -16.98
N VAL A 166 0.05 7.40 -16.55
CA VAL A 166 -0.66 7.91 -15.36
C VAL A 166 0.18 7.87 -14.09
N VAL A 167 1.13 6.92 -13.95
CA VAL A 167 2.05 6.86 -12.81
C VAL A 167 2.96 8.09 -12.78
N ARG A 168 3.44 8.52 -13.93
CA ARG A 168 4.33 9.71 -14.05
C ARG A 168 3.54 11.03 -13.95
N GLN A 169 2.26 11.00 -14.24
CA GLN A 169 1.37 12.18 -14.22
C GLN A 169 0.75 12.42 -12.85
N SER A 170 0.89 11.47 -11.93
CA SER A 170 0.33 11.55 -10.57
C SER A 170 1.39 12.01 -9.57
N ASP A 171 0.98 12.81 -8.61
CA ASP A 171 1.83 13.30 -7.52
C ASP A 171 1.89 12.30 -6.36
N VAL A 172 0.80 11.55 -6.17
CA VAL A 172 0.65 10.57 -5.08
C VAL A 172 0.11 9.26 -5.64
N LEU A 173 0.78 8.15 -5.29
CA LEU A 173 0.33 6.79 -5.57
C LEU A 173 -0.10 6.12 -4.27
N ILE A 174 -1.34 5.63 -4.25
CA ILE A 174 -1.91 4.85 -3.14
C ILE A 174 -2.15 3.42 -3.62
N ALA A 175 -1.45 2.46 -3.03
CA ALA A 175 -1.67 1.05 -3.31
C ALA A 175 -2.82 0.51 -2.46
N VAL A 176 -3.81 -0.11 -3.09
CA VAL A 176 -4.98 -0.65 -2.41
C VAL A 176 -5.18 -2.13 -2.81
N PRO A 177 -4.27 -3.02 -2.39
CA PRO A 177 -4.40 -4.44 -2.71
C PRO A 177 -5.44 -5.12 -1.84
N VAL A 178 -6.06 -6.19 -2.36
CA VAL A 178 -6.78 -7.17 -1.55
C VAL A 178 -5.79 -8.24 -1.04
N ALA A 179 -6.01 -8.73 0.18
CA ALA A 179 -5.23 -9.82 0.74
C ALA A 179 -5.53 -11.13 0.01
N LYS A 180 -4.57 -11.67 -0.76
CA LYS A 180 -4.78 -12.91 -1.50
C LYS A 180 -3.53 -13.74 -1.73
N SER A 181 -3.74 -15.06 -1.84
CA SER A 181 -2.74 -16.04 -2.26
C SER A 181 -2.37 -15.85 -3.74
N HIS A 182 -1.20 -16.34 -4.11
CA HIS A 182 -0.71 -16.38 -5.49
C HIS A 182 0.16 -17.61 -5.71
N SER A 183 -0.21 -18.47 -6.64
CA SER A 183 0.46 -19.75 -6.87
C SER A 183 1.98 -19.64 -7.07
N SER A 184 2.44 -18.66 -7.83
CA SER A 184 3.88 -18.50 -8.13
C SER A 184 4.62 -17.59 -7.13
N ALA A 185 3.92 -16.65 -6.47
CA ALA A 185 4.57 -15.67 -5.58
C ALA A 185 4.28 -15.93 -4.08
N GLY A 186 3.48 -16.95 -3.75
CA GLY A 186 2.98 -17.24 -2.41
C GLY A 186 1.78 -16.35 -2.07
N VAL A 187 1.99 -15.05 -2.01
CA VAL A 187 0.95 -14.04 -1.76
C VAL A 187 1.02 -12.91 -2.80
N SER A 188 -0.06 -12.13 -2.89
CA SER A 188 -0.14 -10.99 -3.80
C SER A 188 -0.78 -9.80 -3.08
N PHE A 189 0.06 -8.85 -2.64
CA PHE A 189 -0.34 -7.63 -1.96
C PHE A 189 0.21 -6.41 -2.72
N ALA A 190 0.69 -5.36 -2.03
CA ALA A 190 1.10 -4.11 -2.66
C ALA A 190 2.30 -4.27 -3.62
N MET A 191 3.38 -4.93 -3.19
CA MET A 191 4.57 -5.10 -4.04
C MET A 191 4.23 -5.82 -5.35
N LYS A 192 3.55 -6.96 -5.26
CA LYS A 192 3.11 -7.73 -6.45
C LYS A 192 2.05 -6.97 -7.25
N GLY A 193 1.21 -6.17 -6.57
CA GLY A 193 0.16 -5.35 -7.17
C GLY A 193 0.69 -4.30 -8.16
N MET A 194 1.91 -3.80 -7.98
CA MET A 194 2.53 -2.84 -8.90
C MET A 194 2.72 -3.38 -10.32
N MET A 195 2.70 -4.70 -10.52
CA MET A 195 2.64 -5.29 -11.86
C MET A 195 1.36 -4.92 -12.63
N GLY A 196 0.33 -4.41 -11.95
CA GLY A 196 -0.84 -3.80 -12.57
C GLY A 196 -0.58 -2.45 -13.23
N LEU A 197 0.62 -1.91 -13.16
CA LEU A 197 1.00 -0.61 -13.75
C LEU A 197 1.97 -0.72 -14.93
N ILE A 198 2.45 -1.92 -15.25
CA ILE A 198 3.41 -2.14 -16.34
C ILE A 198 2.73 -2.77 -17.57
N ARG A 199 3.24 -2.41 -18.76
CA ARG A 199 2.70 -2.88 -20.04
C ARG A 199 2.86 -4.38 -20.23
N SER A 200 4.04 -4.90 -19.94
CA SER A 200 4.37 -6.30 -20.20
C SER A 200 4.75 -7.04 -18.93
N ARG A 201 3.91 -8.02 -18.55
CA ARG A 201 4.13 -8.92 -17.42
C ARG A 201 4.73 -10.27 -17.84
N GLY A 202 4.76 -10.55 -19.14
CA GLY A 202 5.30 -11.80 -19.69
C GLY A 202 6.73 -12.11 -19.20
N PRO A 203 7.69 -11.17 -19.32
CA PRO A 203 9.05 -11.37 -18.86
C PRO A 203 9.17 -11.74 -17.37
N PHE A 204 8.28 -11.20 -16.52
CA PHE A 204 8.25 -11.50 -15.07
C PHE A 204 7.88 -12.96 -14.77
N HIS A 205 7.14 -13.61 -15.64
CA HIS A 205 6.71 -15.00 -15.46
C HIS A 205 7.51 -16.02 -16.27
N ALA A 206 8.26 -15.57 -17.29
CA ALA A 206 8.91 -16.48 -18.22
C ALA A 206 10.42 -16.28 -18.32
N ARG A 207 10.96 -15.10 -17.99
CA ARG A 207 12.36 -14.74 -18.24
C ARG A 207 13.14 -14.37 -16.98
N TYR A 208 12.49 -13.66 -16.05
CA TYR A 208 13.10 -13.19 -14.80
C TYR A 208 12.83 -14.16 -13.66
N ASP A 209 13.64 -14.09 -12.61
CA ASP A 209 13.20 -14.57 -11.31
C ASP A 209 12.04 -13.68 -10.84
N LEU A 210 10.83 -14.23 -10.80
CA LEU A 210 9.62 -13.49 -10.46
C LEU A 210 9.76 -12.73 -9.13
N HIS A 211 10.38 -13.36 -8.13
CA HIS A 211 10.50 -12.77 -6.81
C HIS A 211 11.47 -11.58 -6.81
N GLN A 212 12.62 -11.73 -7.49
CA GLN A 212 13.57 -10.63 -7.64
C GLN A 212 12.97 -9.50 -8.49
N ALA A 213 12.28 -9.82 -9.56
CA ALA A 213 11.65 -8.82 -10.41
C ALA A 213 10.53 -8.03 -9.70
N ILE A 214 9.80 -8.65 -8.75
CA ILE A 214 8.85 -7.94 -7.86
C ILE A 214 9.60 -6.96 -6.95
N VAL A 215 10.74 -7.35 -6.40
CA VAL A 215 11.61 -6.48 -5.57
C VAL A 215 12.13 -5.32 -6.41
N ASP A 216 12.64 -5.58 -7.60
CA ASP A 216 13.14 -4.55 -8.51
C ASP A 216 12.03 -3.55 -8.85
N LEU A 217 10.83 -4.04 -9.22
CA LEU A 217 9.70 -3.17 -9.53
C LEU A 217 9.33 -2.26 -8.35
N SER A 218 9.44 -2.76 -7.11
CA SER A 218 9.18 -1.98 -5.89
C SER A 218 10.23 -0.92 -5.61
N LYS A 219 11.44 -1.02 -6.20
CA LYS A 219 12.44 0.06 -6.18
C LYS A 219 12.05 1.20 -7.12
N GLY A 220 11.46 0.87 -8.28
CA GLY A 220 11.07 1.84 -9.30
C GLY A 220 9.68 2.47 -9.06
N ILE A 221 8.73 1.73 -8.51
CA ILE A 221 7.36 2.19 -8.26
C ILE A 221 7.06 2.11 -6.76
N LYS A 222 7.03 3.27 -6.11
CA LYS A 222 6.82 3.41 -4.66
C LYS A 222 5.46 4.05 -4.39
N ALA A 223 4.61 3.35 -3.62
CA ALA A 223 3.40 3.94 -3.08
C ALA A 223 3.74 4.79 -1.83
N GLN A 224 3.16 5.98 -1.75
CA GLN A 224 3.26 6.84 -0.57
C GLN A 224 2.37 6.34 0.57
N LEU A 225 1.27 5.66 0.23
CA LEU A 225 0.35 5.03 1.17
C LEU A 225 -0.04 3.65 0.63
N VAL A 226 -0.03 2.67 1.51
CA VAL A 226 -0.57 1.33 1.24
C VAL A 226 -1.75 1.10 2.17
N VAL A 227 -2.87 0.67 1.62
CA VAL A 227 -4.06 0.27 2.38
C VAL A 227 -4.50 -1.10 1.88
N VAL A 228 -4.19 -2.13 2.63
CA VAL A 228 -4.59 -3.50 2.29
C VAL A 228 -6.01 -3.75 2.72
N ASP A 229 -6.85 -4.11 1.77
CA ASP A 229 -8.16 -4.68 2.04
C ASP A 229 -7.99 -6.14 2.47
N ALA A 230 -8.02 -6.37 3.78
CA ALA A 230 -7.98 -7.68 4.42
C ALA A 230 -9.29 -8.00 5.15
N ARG A 231 -10.38 -7.37 4.76
CA ARG A 231 -11.70 -7.76 5.29
C ARG A 231 -12.04 -9.18 4.91
N ARG A 232 -11.64 -9.57 3.72
CA ARG A 232 -11.63 -10.95 3.22
C ARG A 232 -10.24 -11.27 2.67
N ALA A 233 -9.84 -12.52 2.75
CA ALA A 233 -8.57 -12.99 2.21
C ALA A 233 -8.77 -14.28 1.42
N LEU A 234 -8.42 -14.29 0.14
CA LEU A 234 -8.35 -15.52 -0.65
C LEU A 234 -7.10 -16.30 -0.24
N VAL A 235 -7.26 -17.41 0.49
CA VAL A 235 -6.12 -18.10 1.12
C VAL A 235 -5.64 -19.36 0.38
N THR A 236 -6.31 -19.76 -0.71
CA THR A 236 -5.91 -20.94 -1.49
C THR A 236 -5.97 -20.68 -2.98
N ARG A 237 -5.25 -21.51 -3.75
CA ARG A 237 -5.24 -21.55 -5.21
C ARG A 237 -4.56 -20.34 -5.87
N TRP A 238 -4.86 -20.12 -7.15
CA TRP A 238 -4.31 -19.03 -7.94
C TRP A 238 -5.09 -17.71 -7.69
N PRO A 239 -4.52 -16.54 -7.99
CA PRO A 239 -5.05 -15.26 -7.53
C PRO A 239 -6.41 -14.83 -8.12
N GLY A 240 -6.94 -15.59 -9.09
CA GLY A 240 -8.25 -15.35 -9.72
C GLY A 240 -9.37 -16.19 -9.13
N GLY A 241 -9.10 -17.10 -8.19
CA GLY A 241 -10.11 -17.99 -7.61
C GLY A 241 -10.70 -19.00 -8.62
N PRO A 242 -11.76 -19.71 -8.26
CA PRO A 242 -12.31 -19.78 -6.92
C PRO A 242 -11.35 -20.45 -5.92
N GLY A 243 -11.48 -20.10 -4.65
CA GLY A 243 -10.68 -20.65 -3.56
C GLY A 243 -11.34 -20.40 -2.20
N ARG A 244 -10.68 -20.89 -1.14
CA ARG A 244 -11.17 -20.62 0.22
C ARG A 244 -10.92 -19.16 0.58
N VAL A 245 -11.94 -18.50 1.09
CA VAL A 245 -11.89 -17.14 1.62
C VAL A 245 -11.96 -17.20 3.14
N GLU A 246 -11.02 -16.57 3.81
CA GLU A 246 -11.05 -16.27 5.25
C GLU A 246 -11.50 -14.82 5.44
N THR A 247 -11.97 -14.50 6.64
CA THR A 247 -12.49 -13.17 6.98
C THR A 247 -11.72 -12.57 8.17
N PRO A 248 -10.48 -12.11 7.97
CA PRO A 248 -9.73 -11.41 9.02
C PRO A 248 -10.46 -10.14 9.50
N ASN A 249 -11.38 -9.63 8.70
CA ASN A 249 -12.16 -8.41 8.94
C ASN A 249 -11.27 -7.20 9.31
N ALA A 250 -10.20 -7.01 8.57
CA ALA A 250 -9.17 -6.03 8.85
C ALA A 250 -8.89 -5.09 7.67
N ILE A 251 -8.49 -3.86 8.00
CA ILE A 251 -7.76 -2.94 7.12
C ILE A 251 -6.35 -2.77 7.68
N VAL A 252 -5.34 -2.92 6.84
CA VAL A 252 -3.94 -2.71 7.22
C VAL A 252 -3.34 -1.59 6.40
N ALA A 253 -2.82 -0.57 7.07
CA ALA A 253 -2.25 0.58 6.37
C ALA A 253 -0.84 0.91 6.85
N GLY A 254 -0.03 1.52 5.97
CA GLY A 254 1.32 1.96 6.27
C GLY A 254 1.96 2.71 5.09
N ARG A 255 3.18 3.19 5.31
CA ARG A 255 3.92 4.01 4.32
C ARG A 255 4.86 3.19 3.44
N ASN A 256 5.17 1.97 3.83
CA ASN A 256 6.16 1.14 3.14
C ASN A 256 5.54 -0.16 2.65
N GLN A 257 5.62 -0.42 1.34
CA GLN A 257 5.02 -1.58 0.68
C GLN A 257 5.53 -2.91 1.26
N THR A 258 6.84 -3.04 1.45
CA THR A 258 7.46 -4.26 1.98
C THR A 258 6.99 -4.53 3.41
N THR A 259 7.01 -3.52 4.27
CA THR A 259 6.62 -3.63 5.68
C THR A 259 5.13 -3.98 5.84
N VAL A 260 4.26 -3.31 5.08
CA VAL A 260 2.81 -3.60 5.10
C VAL A 260 2.52 -4.99 4.56
N ASP A 261 3.16 -5.39 3.45
CA ASP A 261 2.99 -6.72 2.87
C ASP A 261 3.49 -7.81 3.84
N ALA A 262 4.65 -7.61 4.48
CA ALA A 262 5.20 -8.53 5.46
C ALA A 262 4.27 -8.72 6.67
N TYR A 263 3.72 -7.62 7.18
CA TYR A 263 2.72 -7.69 8.26
C TYR A 263 1.45 -8.43 7.83
N THR A 264 0.97 -8.14 6.61
CA THR A 264 -0.27 -8.74 6.07
C THR A 264 -0.19 -10.26 5.96
N VAL A 265 1.01 -10.83 5.76
CA VAL A 265 1.22 -12.29 5.76
C VAL A 265 0.70 -12.94 7.05
N SER A 266 0.83 -12.27 8.20
CA SER A 266 0.43 -12.81 9.50
C SER A 266 -1.10 -12.90 9.73
N LEU A 267 -1.92 -12.31 8.84
CA LEU A 267 -3.36 -12.19 9.05
C LEU A 267 -4.17 -13.45 8.70
N ALA A 268 -3.61 -14.39 7.97
CA ALA A 268 -4.34 -15.56 7.48
C ALA A 268 -3.45 -16.80 7.37
N ARG A 269 -4.09 -17.96 7.18
CA ARG A 269 -3.40 -19.23 6.92
C ARG A 269 -3.36 -19.52 5.44
N TRP A 270 -2.31 -19.08 4.78
CA TRP A 270 -2.12 -19.24 3.33
C TRP A 270 -1.85 -20.71 2.98
N TYR A 271 -2.63 -21.28 2.06
CA TYR A 271 -2.54 -22.71 1.68
C TYR A 271 -2.62 -23.66 2.89
N ASN A 272 -3.46 -23.33 3.87
CA ASN A 272 -3.60 -24.06 5.15
C ASN A 272 -2.37 -23.99 6.08
N ARG A 273 -1.40 -23.11 5.80
CA ARG A 273 -0.16 -22.97 6.55
C ARG A 273 -0.01 -21.54 7.06
N ALA A 274 0.50 -21.40 8.27
CA ALA A 274 0.95 -20.11 8.76
C ALA A 274 2.29 -19.77 8.09
N PHE A 275 2.32 -18.72 7.27
CA PHE A 275 3.55 -18.20 6.70
C PHE A 275 4.13 -17.11 7.60
N THR A 276 5.45 -17.04 7.64
CA THR A 276 6.17 -15.82 8.04
C THR A 276 6.52 -15.04 6.77
N ALA A 277 6.79 -13.74 6.92
CA ALA A 277 7.23 -12.91 5.80
C ALA A 277 8.49 -13.45 5.13
N ASP A 278 9.41 -14.02 5.92
CA ASP A 278 10.66 -14.64 5.46
C ASP A 278 10.44 -15.86 4.55
N GLN A 279 9.35 -16.58 4.75
CA GLN A 279 8.96 -17.72 3.88
C GLN A 279 8.37 -17.26 2.55
N VAL A 280 8.01 -15.99 2.41
CA VAL A 280 7.58 -15.38 1.15
C VAL A 280 8.81 -14.77 0.47
N ARG A 281 9.37 -15.46 -0.51
CA ARG A 281 10.69 -15.16 -1.07
C ARG A 281 10.88 -13.71 -1.51
N HIS A 282 9.90 -13.06 -2.15
CA HIS A 282 10.07 -11.66 -2.55
C HIS A 282 10.08 -10.70 -1.34
N LEU A 283 9.41 -11.02 -0.23
CA LEU A 283 9.48 -10.23 0.99
C LEU A 283 10.83 -10.40 1.68
N ARG A 284 11.34 -11.64 1.77
CA ARG A 284 12.68 -11.90 2.29
C ARG A 284 13.75 -11.15 1.50
N LEU A 285 13.74 -11.27 0.17
CA LEU A 285 14.67 -10.54 -0.70
C LEU A 285 14.56 -9.02 -0.54
N ALA A 286 13.34 -8.49 -0.36
CA ALA A 286 13.13 -7.07 -0.13
C ALA A 286 13.71 -6.60 1.21
N GLY A 287 13.56 -7.40 2.27
CA GLY A 287 14.18 -7.14 3.57
C GLY A 287 15.70 -7.18 3.50
N GLU A 288 16.29 -8.21 2.87
CA GLU A 288 17.73 -8.35 2.64
C GLU A 288 18.30 -7.14 1.85
N GLN A 289 17.52 -6.55 0.93
CA GLN A 289 17.90 -5.39 0.13
C GLN A 289 17.51 -4.05 0.78
N GLY A 290 17.06 -4.04 2.05
CA GLY A 290 16.77 -2.83 2.81
C GLY A 290 15.53 -2.04 2.36
N LEU A 291 14.58 -2.67 1.67
CA LEU A 291 13.38 -2.01 1.16
C LEU A 291 12.29 -1.79 2.22
N GLY A 292 12.38 -2.43 3.38
CA GLY A 292 11.45 -2.29 4.50
C GLY A 292 11.67 -3.36 5.56
N LEU A 293 10.89 -3.27 6.65
CA LEU A 293 10.93 -4.23 7.74
C LEU A 293 10.15 -5.50 7.36
N THR A 294 10.74 -6.66 7.60
CA THR A 294 10.10 -7.96 7.41
C THR A 294 9.97 -8.77 8.70
N ASP A 295 10.76 -8.40 9.73
CA ASP A 295 10.60 -8.91 11.08
C ASP A 295 9.49 -8.15 11.82
N LEU A 296 8.40 -8.83 12.13
CA LEU A 296 7.24 -8.26 12.82
C LEU A 296 7.59 -7.71 14.22
N SER A 297 8.59 -8.30 14.88
CA SER A 297 9.02 -7.89 16.22
C SER A 297 9.72 -6.51 16.21
N ALA A 298 10.27 -6.12 15.08
CA ALA A 298 10.93 -4.82 14.87
C ALA A 298 9.94 -3.71 14.45
N MET A 299 8.68 -4.06 14.11
CA MET A 299 7.69 -3.10 13.62
C MET A 299 6.98 -2.38 14.76
N ASN A 300 6.82 -1.06 14.62
CA ASN A 300 5.89 -0.27 15.42
C ASN A 300 4.47 -0.43 14.88
N VAL A 301 3.67 -1.31 15.51
CA VAL A 301 2.32 -1.66 15.05
C VAL A 301 1.27 -1.09 16.00
N VAL A 302 0.38 -0.25 15.46
CA VAL A 302 -0.83 0.21 16.17
C VAL A 302 -2.01 -0.68 15.77
N ARG A 303 -2.65 -1.31 16.78
CA ARG A 303 -3.86 -2.12 16.59
C ARG A 303 -5.06 -1.40 17.15
N VAL A 304 -6.15 -1.39 16.40
CA VAL A 304 -7.44 -0.78 16.78
C VAL A 304 -8.57 -1.76 16.50
N THR A 305 -9.45 -1.95 17.45
CA THR A 305 -10.72 -2.67 17.26
C THR A 305 -11.85 -1.65 17.32
N LEU A 306 -12.76 -1.67 16.32
CA LEU A 306 -13.91 -0.80 16.19
C LEU A 306 -15.20 -1.47 16.66
#